data_8b413eeaa6430081179b5ae39b0c3907
#
_entry.id   8b413eeaa6430081179b5ae39b0c3907
#
_cell.length_a   1.000
_cell.length_b   1.000
_cell.length_c   1.000
_cell.angle_alpha   90.00
_cell.angle_beta   90.00
_cell.angle_gamma   90.00
#
_symmetry.space_group_name_H-M   'P 1'
#
loop_
_entity.id
_entity.type
_entity.pdbx_description
1 polymer ?
#
loop_
_entity_poly.entity_id
_entity_poly.type
_entity_poly.pdbx_seq_one_letter_code
_entity_poly.pdbx_strand_id
1 'polypeptide(L)'
;MINRKKNFLSLYVHWPYCESKCPYCDFNSHVIEDVDKDAWTKSYTNQLYEYKSFLDRFDVKYDNLSTIFFGGGTPSLMPLKILDHILDISSKIFKFKDDIEISLEANPSSYEREKFRQMHKLGINRISIGVQSLNDKNLQFLGRKHNYRDAETAIDLATNTFNNVSIDLIYALYEQNIDDWENELQSVLNKFNINHLSAYQLTIERGTRFFKDFKKGLLKAIDNDLAAEFFTRTKTILNEHNFQRYEISNFAKEKFESKHNLNYWNSENWIGIGPGAYGRMWSSNQDNKRVEIKNYKNPKTWLNKNSQNSEFENINIFNQYESDIDTLIMGLRLSKGIEIEKLIDKSIIQKKKFKELEEENLIIIENGKIKINDDHLIKLNSILSYLIN
;
A
#
# COMPACT_ATOMS: atom_id res chain seq x y z
N MET A 1 11.31 28.51 0.21
CA MET A 1 10.32 27.62 0.87
C MET A 1 9.60 26.86 -0.21
N ILE A 2 9.60 25.53 -0.14
CA ILE A 2 8.81 24.68 -1.06
C ILE A 2 7.36 24.95 -0.76
N ASN A 3 6.63 25.56 -1.70
CA ASN A 3 5.21 25.87 -1.54
C ASN A 3 4.40 24.60 -1.82
N ARG A 4 4.22 23.76 -0.82
CA ARG A 4 3.34 22.57 -0.89
C ARG A 4 1.90 23.06 -0.75
N LYS A 5 1.21 23.21 -1.86
CA LYS A 5 -0.15 23.81 -1.97
C LYS A 5 -1.23 23.08 -1.16
N LYS A 6 -1.00 21.86 -0.68
CA LYS A 6 -1.91 21.08 0.17
C LYS A 6 -1.08 20.21 1.10
N ASN A 7 -1.29 20.34 2.40
CA ASN A 7 -0.63 19.53 3.42
C ASN A 7 -1.58 18.42 3.85
N PHE A 8 -1.54 17.29 3.16
CA PHE A 8 -2.30 16.12 3.56
C PHE A 8 -1.58 15.36 4.67
N LEU A 9 -2.34 14.83 5.62
CA LEU A 9 -1.88 13.84 6.57
C LEU A 9 -2.65 12.56 6.33
N SER A 10 -1.96 11.43 6.34
CA SER A 10 -2.53 10.09 6.26
C SER A 10 -2.19 9.29 7.50
N LEU A 11 -3.10 8.41 7.91
CA LEU A 11 -2.88 7.47 9.00
C LEU A 11 -2.88 6.03 8.44
N TYR A 12 -1.78 5.31 8.64
CA TYR A 12 -1.71 3.88 8.42
C TYR A 12 -1.82 3.14 9.75
N VAL A 13 -2.69 2.17 9.83
CA VAL A 13 -2.89 1.31 11.01
C VAL A 13 -2.49 -0.11 10.66
N HIS A 14 -1.41 -0.59 11.25
CA HIS A 14 -0.93 -1.95 11.03
C HIS A 14 -1.58 -2.93 12.00
N TRP A 15 -2.33 -3.90 11.46
CA TRP A 15 -2.79 -5.07 12.20
C TRP A 15 -1.93 -6.27 11.82
N PRO A 16 -1.15 -6.86 12.76
CA PRO A 16 -0.14 -7.84 12.39
C PRO A 16 -0.65 -9.28 12.24
N TYR A 17 -1.91 -9.57 12.50
CA TYR A 17 -2.38 -10.95 12.59
C TYR A 17 -3.13 -11.42 11.35
N CYS A 18 -2.88 -12.70 11.00
CA CYS A 18 -3.59 -13.49 9.99
C CYS A 18 -4.04 -14.82 10.59
N GLU A 19 -5.01 -15.50 9.98
CA GLU A 19 -5.35 -16.87 10.33
C GLU A 19 -4.24 -17.87 9.97
N SER A 20 -3.52 -17.61 8.89
CA SER A 20 -2.38 -18.39 8.43
C SER A 20 -1.43 -17.52 7.59
N LYS A 21 -0.15 -17.87 7.56
CA LYS A 21 0.83 -17.17 6.73
C LYS A 21 0.94 -17.81 5.35
N CYS A 22 0.63 -17.04 4.30
CA CYS A 22 0.76 -17.48 2.92
C CYS A 22 2.24 -17.70 2.55
N PRO A 23 2.55 -18.68 1.66
CA PRO A 23 3.92 -19.07 1.36
C PRO A 23 4.73 -17.99 0.63
N TYR A 24 4.07 -17.03 -0.03
CA TYR A 24 4.68 -15.90 -0.74
C TYR A 24 4.80 -14.62 0.10
N CYS A 25 4.08 -14.53 1.24
CA CYS A 25 3.90 -13.27 1.96
C CYS A 25 5.14 -12.90 2.77
N ASP A 26 5.68 -11.71 2.49
CA ASP A 26 6.82 -11.07 3.18
C ASP A 26 6.40 -10.00 4.20
N PHE A 27 5.10 -9.69 4.29
CA PHE A 27 4.59 -8.69 5.21
C PHE A 27 4.91 -9.02 6.67
N ASN A 28 4.93 -7.98 7.52
CA ASN A 28 5.04 -8.14 8.97
C ASN A 28 3.76 -8.76 9.54
N SER A 29 3.54 -10.04 9.21
CA SER A 29 2.35 -10.79 9.57
C SER A 29 2.69 -11.99 10.44
N HIS A 30 1.82 -12.27 11.40
CA HIS A 30 1.92 -13.33 12.39
C HIS A 30 0.61 -14.12 12.42
N VAL A 31 0.68 -15.42 12.75
CA VAL A 31 -0.54 -16.19 12.97
C VAL A 31 -1.21 -15.68 14.25
N ILE A 32 -2.54 -15.51 14.17
CA ILE A 32 -3.31 -14.95 15.28
C ILE A 32 -3.17 -15.84 16.53
N GLU A 33 -2.89 -15.18 17.65
CA GLU A 33 -2.92 -15.74 18.99
C GLU A 33 -4.05 -15.05 19.78
N ASP A 34 -4.15 -15.32 21.05
CA ASP A 34 -5.07 -14.59 21.93
C ASP A 34 -4.74 -13.08 21.95
N VAL A 35 -5.76 -12.26 21.80
CA VAL A 35 -5.63 -10.81 21.66
C VAL A 35 -6.21 -10.13 22.90
N ASP A 36 -5.33 -9.60 23.74
CA ASP A 36 -5.71 -8.69 24.83
C ASP A 36 -6.20 -7.36 24.24
N LYS A 37 -7.52 -7.24 24.09
CA LYS A 37 -8.15 -6.08 23.44
C LYS A 37 -7.84 -4.76 24.14
N ASP A 38 -7.73 -4.78 25.47
CA ASP A 38 -7.53 -3.57 26.26
C ASP A 38 -6.07 -3.09 26.15
N ALA A 39 -5.08 -4.01 26.16
CA ALA A 39 -3.69 -3.70 25.90
C ALA A 39 -3.47 -3.14 24.49
N TRP A 40 -4.10 -3.73 23.48
CA TRP A 40 -4.03 -3.22 22.09
C TRP A 40 -4.66 -1.84 21.94
N THR A 41 -5.87 -1.66 22.48
CA THR A 41 -6.58 -0.38 22.47
C THR A 41 -5.74 0.73 23.12
N LYS A 42 -5.21 0.46 24.31
CA LYS A 42 -4.34 1.40 25.04
C LYS A 42 -3.07 1.74 24.27
N SER A 43 -2.42 0.73 23.68
CA SER A 43 -1.16 0.94 22.94
C SER A 43 -1.35 1.76 21.67
N TYR A 44 -2.43 1.55 20.90
CA TYR A 44 -2.78 2.40 19.77
C TYR A 44 -3.08 3.84 20.20
N THR A 45 -3.83 4.01 21.30
CA THR A 45 -4.13 5.34 21.87
C THR A 45 -2.85 6.09 22.22
N ASN A 46 -1.95 5.46 22.99
CA ASN A 46 -0.72 6.08 23.40
C ASN A 46 0.15 6.48 22.19
N GLN A 47 0.20 5.63 21.15
CA GLN A 47 0.97 5.91 19.97
C GLN A 47 0.37 7.05 19.13
N LEU A 48 -0.95 7.19 19.06
CA LEU A 48 -1.61 8.33 18.40
C LEU A 48 -1.28 9.66 19.10
N TYR A 49 -1.30 9.69 20.42
CA TYR A 49 -0.91 10.88 21.18
C TYR A 49 0.59 11.21 21.02
N GLU A 50 1.46 10.19 21.00
CA GLU A 50 2.88 10.41 20.76
C GLU A 50 3.13 10.97 19.35
N TYR A 51 2.42 10.47 18.34
CA TYR A 51 2.50 11.05 17.00
C TYR A 51 1.99 12.49 16.98
N LYS A 52 0.90 12.83 17.69
CA LYS A 52 0.44 14.22 17.78
C LYS A 52 1.53 15.13 18.40
N SER A 53 2.13 14.70 19.51
CA SER A 53 3.24 15.40 20.15
C SER A 53 4.45 15.53 19.21
N PHE A 54 4.75 14.47 18.45
CA PHE A 54 5.83 14.46 17.46
C PHE A 54 5.60 15.46 16.34
N LEU A 55 4.39 15.47 15.76
CA LEU A 55 4.02 16.40 14.68
C LEU A 55 4.18 17.85 15.12
N ASP A 56 3.78 18.17 16.36
CA ASP A 56 3.93 19.51 16.94
C ASP A 56 5.43 19.84 17.17
N ARG A 57 6.20 18.93 17.76
CA ARG A 57 7.64 19.09 18.03
C ARG A 57 8.48 19.30 16.77
N PHE A 58 8.15 18.60 15.68
CA PHE A 58 8.87 18.69 14.41
C PHE A 58 8.26 19.72 13.44
N ASP A 59 7.28 20.49 13.91
CA ASP A 59 6.56 21.51 13.12
C ASP A 59 6.08 20.96 11.77
N VAL A 60 5.47 19.78 11.79
CA VAL A 60 4.88 19.16 10.60
C VAL A 60 3.59 19.87 10.26
N LYS A 61 3.52 20.45 9.07
CA LYS A 61 2.31 21.18 8.62
C LYS A 61 1.32 20.22 7.98
N TYR A 62 0.07 20.28 8.42
CA TYR A 62 -1.06 19.57 7.82
C TYR A 62 -2.37 20.31 8.16
N ASP A 63 -3.35 20.22 7.24
CA ASP A 63 -4.66 20.85 7.43
C ASP A 63 -5.65 19.88 8.09
N ASN A 64 -5.72 18.67 7.56
CA ASN A 64 -6.67 17.65 7.98
C ASN A 64 -6.07 16.25 7.82
N LEU A 65 -6.60 15.26 8.54
CA LEU A 65 -6.41 13.85 8.25
C LEU A 65 -7.28 13.48 7.04
N SER A 66 -6.64 13.13 5.94
CA SER A 66 -7.30 12.91 4.64
C SER A 66 -7.62 11.46 4.37
N THR A 67 -6.84 10.53 4.94
CA THR A 67 -7.05 9.09 4.79
C THR A 67 -6.67 8.32 6.04
N ILE A 68 -7.39 7.22 6.30
CA ILE A 68 -7.00 6.17 7.26
C ILE A 68 -6.98 4.86 6.48
N PHE A 69 -5.91 4.08 6.63
CA PHE A 69 -5.77 2.78 5.97
C PHE A 69 -5.42 1.71 7.00
N PHE A 70 -6.31 0.73 7.15
CA PHE A 70 -6.08 -0.45 7.97
C PHE A 70 -5.48 -1.54 7.08
N GLY A 71 -4.21 -1.85 7.29
CA GLY A 71 -3.45 -2.81 6.49
C GLY A 71 -2.58 -3.75 7.34
N GLY A 72 -1.79 -4.58 6.67
CA GLY A 72 -0.76 -5.41 7.29
C GLY A 72 -0.96 -6.90 7.15
N GLY A 73 -1.34 -7.61 8.21
CA GLY A 73 -1.69 -9.02 8.15
C GLY A 73 -3.06 -9.23 7.49
N THR A 74 -4.10 -9.18 8.30
CA THR A 74 -5.50 -9.24 7.86
C THR A 74 -6.34 -8.32 8.74
N PRO A 75 -6.46 -7.04 8.42
CA PRO A 75 -7.16 -6.05 9.25
C PRO A 75 -8.61 -6.37 9.56
N SER A 76 -9.31 -7.07 8.68
CA SER A 76 -10.69 -7.54 8.92
C SER A 76 -10.83 -8.54 10.07
N LEU A 77 -9.72 -9.14 10.52
CA LEU A 77 -9.69 -9.95 11.74
C LEU A 77 -9.60 -9.11 13.03
N MET A 78 -9.26 -7.81 12.91
CA MET A 78 -9.21 -6.91 14.06
C MET A 78 -10.56 -6.92 14.80
N PRO A 79 -10.59 -7.06 16.14
CA PRO A 79 -11.81 -6.90 16.89
C PRO A 79 -12.46 -5.54 16.63
N LEU A 80 -13.76 -5.52 16.33
CA LEU A 80 -14.51 -4.30 16.01
C LEU A 80 -14.39 -3.22 17.11
N LYS A 81 -14.28 -3.63 18.37
CA LYS A 81 -14.05 -2.72 19.51
C LYS A 81 -12.74 -1.93 19.36
N ILE A 82 -11.67 -2.57 18.86
CA ILE A 82 -10.37 -1.91 18.64
C ILE A 82 -10.47 -0.98 17.44
N LEU A 83 -11.09 -1.44 16.35
CA LEU A 83 -11.28 -0.64 15.14
C LEU A 83 -12.09 0.64 15.43
N ASP A 84 -13.24 0.50 16.09
CA ASP A 84 -14.11 1.61 16.52
C ASP A 84 -13.35 2.61 17.40
N HIS A 85 -12.61 2.10 18.38
CA HIS A 85 -11.81 2.93 19.28
C HIS A 85 -10.71 3.73 18.54
N ILE A 86 -10.00 3.09 17.58
CA ILE A 86 -8.97 3.79 16.79
C ILE A 86 -9.62 4.93 15.98
N LEU A 87 -10.78 4.71 15.38
CA LEU A 87 -11.49 5.73 14.62
C LEU A 87 -11.97 6.88 15.53
N ASP A 88 -12.55 6.54 16.68
CA ASP A 88 -13.03 7.54 17.67
C ASP A 88 -11.88 8.41 18.20
N ILE A 89 -10.79 7.79 18.66
CA ILE A 89 -9.65 8.55 19.20
C ILE A 89 -8.93 9.36 18.12
N SER A 90 -8.82 8.82 16.89
CA SER A 90 -8.24 9.57 15.77
C SER A 90 -9.06 10.81 15.42
N SER A 91 -10.40 10.74 15.47
CA SER A 91 -11.27 11.88 15.22
C SER A 91 -11.20 12.96 16.30
N LYS A 92 -10.85 12.58 17.53
CA LYS A 92 -10.63 13.52 18.65
C LYS A 92 -9.27 14.23 18.59
N ILE A 93 -8.26 13.55 18.04
CA ILE A 93 -6.89 14.08 17.94
C ILE A 93 -6.68 14.89 16.65
N PHE A 94 -7.26 14.43 15.55
CA PHE A 94 -7.08 14.99 14.21
C PHE A 94 -8.42 15.44 13.63
N LYS A 95 -8.46 16.63 13.05
CA LYS A 95 -9.62 17.03 12.26
C LYS A 95 -9.69 16.18 10.99
N PHE A 96 -10.77 15.44 10.81
CA PHE A 96 -11.00 14.67 9.59
C PHE A 96 -11.41 15.60 8.44
N LYS A 97 -10.97 15.25 7.23
CA LYS A 97 -11.46 15.87 6.01
C LYS A 97 -12.91 15.42 5.76
N ASP A 98 -13.77 16.27 5.22
CA ASP A 98 -15.20 15.96 5.00
C ASP A 98 -15.39 14.70 4.12
N ASP A 99 -14.50 14.48 3.12
CA ASP A 99 -14.49 13.33 2.22
C ASP A 99 -13.34 12.36 2.54
N ILE A 100 -13.04 12.15 3.83
CA ILE A 100 -11.99 11.24 4.28
C ILE A 100 -12.17 9.83 3.68
N GLU A 101 -11.07 9.24 3.16
CA GLU A 101 -11.06 7.85 2.75
C GLU A 101 -10.64 6.98 3.94
N ILE A 102 -11.48 6.04 4.33
CA ILE A 102 -11.19 5.06 5.39
C ILE A 102 -11.22 3.67 4.76
N SER A 103 -10.02 3.15 4.48
CA SER A 103 -9.80 1.89 3.77
C SER A 103 -9.49 0.75 4.75
N LEU A 104 -9.92 -0.46 4.41
CA LEU A 104 -9.60 -1.67 5.16
C LEU A 104 -9.33 -2.85 4.23
N GLU A 105 -8.26 -3.60 4.49
CA GLU A 105 -7.94 -4.85 3.81
C GLU A 105 -8.69 -6.02 4.44
N ALA A 106 -9.22 -6.92 3.60
CA ALA A 106 -9.98 -8.09 4.01
C ALA A 106 -9.65 -9.32 3.18
N ASN A 107 -9.86 -10.50 3.74
CA ASN A 107 -9.88 -11.75 2.97
C ASN A 107 -11.33 -12.18 2.68
N PRO A 108 -11.56 -13.02 1.65
CA PRO A 108 -12.90 -13.49 1.31
C PRO A 108 -13.42 -14.63 2.21
N SER A 109 -13.01 -14.72 3.48
CA SER A 109 -13.52 -15.73 4.40
C SER A 109 -14.96 -15.44 4.86
N SER A 110 -15.71 -16.48 5.22
CA SER A 110 -17.09 -16.33 5.71
C SER A 110 -17.16 -15.46 6.96
N TYR A 111 -16.23 -15.67 7.89
CA TYR A 111 -16.15 -14.89 9.14
C TYR A 111 -15.94 -13.40 8.92
N GLU A 112 -15.15 -13.03 7.92
CA GLU A 112 -14.87 -11.63 7.60
C GLU A 112 -16.05 -10.96 6.88
N ARG A 113 -16.71 -11.70 5.98
CA ARG A 113 -17.91 -11.23 5.26
C ARG A 113 -19.04 -10.79 6.21
N GLU A 114 -19.27 -11.52 7.29
CA GLU A 114 -20.29 -11.17 8.27
C GLU A 114 -20.05 -9.81 8.94
N LYS A 115 -18.79 -9.36 8.98
CA LYS A 115 -18.40 -8.07 9.57
C LYS A 115 -18.51 -6.88 8.63
N PHE A 116 -18.58 -7.06 7.31
CA PHE A 116 -18.53 -5.95 6.34
C PHE A 116 -19.56 -4.86 6.65
N ARG A 117 -20.80 -5.24 6.93
CA ARG A 117 -21.84 -4.27 7.29
C ARG A 117 -21.55 -3.52 8.59
N GLN A 118 -20.92 -4.19 9.55
CA GLN A 118 -20.55 -3.56 10.83
C GLN A 118 -19.39 -2.59 10.62
N MET A 119 -18.38 -2.98 9.85
CA MET A 119 -17.27 -2.11 9.49
C MET A 119 -17.73 -0.87 8.73
N HIS A 120 -18.67 -1.03 7.78
CA HIS A 120 -19.26 0.09 7.06
C HIS A 120 -19.99 1.06 8.01
N LYS A 121 -20.76 0.56 8.98
CA LYS A 121 -21.41 1.38 10.01
C LYS A 121 -20.44 2.14 10.89
N LEU A 122 -19.23 1.62 11.11
CA LEU A 122 -18.16 2.30 11.84
C LEU A 122 -17.44 3.38 11.01
N GLY A 123 -17.76 3.50 9.71
CA GLY A 123 -17.22 4.56 8.87
C GLY A 123 -16.20 4.06 7.82
N ILE A 124 -15.88 2.76 7.75
CA ILE A 124 -15.10 2.21 6.63
C ILE A 124 -15.89 2.48 5.33
N ASN A 125 -15.28 3.18 4.37
CA ASN A 125 -15.94 3.57 3.11
C ASN A 125 -15.25 3.01 1.86
N ARG A 126 -14.07 2.38 2.03
CA ARG A 126 -13.35 1.65 0.99
C ARG A 126 -12.88 0.29 1.53
N ILE A 127 -13.05 -0.77 0.76
CA ILE A 127 -12.55 -2.11 1.10
C ILE A 127 -11.67 -2.66 -0.01
N SER A 128 -10.55 -3.31 0.35
CA SER A 128 -9.70 -4.08 -0.57
C SER A 128 -9.75 -5.55 -0.20
N ILE A 129 -10.17 -6.40 -1.13
CA ILE A 129 -10.36 -7.84 -0.89
C ILE A 129 -9.21 -8.60 -1.52
N GLY A 130 -8.42 -9.28 -0.70
CA GLY A 130 -7.34 -10.14 -1.15
C GLY A 130 -7.84 -11.44 -1.79
N VAL A 131 -8.42 -11.35 -2.96
CA VAL A 131 -8.94 -12.48 -3.75
C VAL A 131 -7.79 -13.36 -4.25
N GLN A 132 -6.77 -12.74 -4.79
CA GLN A 132 -5.53 -13.28 -5.35
C GLN A 132 -5.73 -14.05 -6.67
N SER A 133 -6.75 -14.89 -6.80
CA SER A 133 -7.15 -15.57 -8.03
C SER A 133 -8.60 -16.05 -7.95
N LEU A 134 -9.25 -16.22 -9.08
CA LEU A 134 -10.55 -16.89 -9.23
C LEU A 134 -10.40 -18.36 -9.66
N ASN A 135 -9.18 -18.88 -9.71
CA ASN A 135 -8.86 -20.26 -10.04
C ASN A 135 -8.44 -21.03 -8.79
N ASP A 136 -9.19 -22.07 -8.43
CA ASP A 136 -8.93 -22.85 -7.20
C ASP A 136 -7.55 -23.52 -7.18
N LYS A 137 -6.98 -23.92 -8.33
CA LYS A 137 -5.61 -24.45 -8.42
C LYS A 137 -4.58 -23.37 -8.05
N ASN A 138 -4.77 -22.14 -8.55
CA ASN A 138 -3.93 -21.00 -8.22
C ASN A 138 -4.05 -20.60 -6.75
N LEU A 139 -5.26 -20.61 -6.20
CA LEU A 139 -5.51 -20.34 -4.77
C LEU A 139 -4.81 -21.38 -3.89
N GLN A 140 -4.88 -22.66 -4.25
CA GLN A 140 -4.16 -23.73 -3.56
C GLN A 140 -2.64 -23.53 -3.62
N PHE A 141 -2.09 -23.19 -4.79
CA PHE A 141 -0.66 -22.90 -4.97
C PHE A 141 -0.24 -21.71 -4.08
N LEU A 142 -1.04 -20.65 -4.03
CA LEU A 142 -0.83 -19.48 -3.19
C LEU A 142 -1.08 -19.75 -1.69
N GLY A 143 -1.50 -20.95 -1.31
CA GLY A 143 -1.78 -21.33 0.08
C GLY A 143 -2.98 -20.58 0.67
N ARG A 144 -3.95 -20.17 -0.17
CA ARG A 144 -5.18 -19.53 0.26
C ARG A 144 -6.15 -20.55 0.85
N LYS A 145 -6.92 -20.13 1.85
CA LYS A 145 -7.90 -20.99 2.53
C LYS A 145 -9.31 -20.90 1.90
N HIS A 146 -9.58 -19.84 1.17
CA HIS A 146 -10.82 -19.64 0.46
C HIS A 146 -10.75 -20.25 -0.95
N ASN A 147 -11.89 -20.54 -1.53
CA ASN A 147 -12.06 -20.99 -2.91
C ASN A 147 -12.77 -19.92 -3.76
N TYR A 148 -12.96 -20.19 -5.06
CA TYR A 148 -13.66 -19.32 -5.99
C TYR A 148 -15.02 -18.83 -5.46
N ARG A 149 -15.86 -19.73 -4.91
CA ARG A 149 -17.22 -19.37 -4.42
C ARG A 149 -17.16 -18.43 -3.22
N ASP A 150 -16.17 -18.61 -2.36
CA ASP A 150 -15.95 -17.70 -1.23
C ASP A 150 -15.56 -16.31 -1.71
N ALA A 151 -14.66 -16.23 -2.71
CA ALA A 151 -14.25 -14.97 -3.33
C ALA A 151 -15.43 -14.26 -4.00
N GLU A 152 -16.21 -14.98 -4.83
CA GLU A 152 -17.41 -14.47 -5.48
C GLU A 152 -18.39 -13.88 -4.45
N THR A 153 -18.74 -14.65 -3.43
CA THR A 153 -19.68 -14.21 -2.39
C THR A 153 -19.17 -12.98 -1.63
N ALA A 154 -17.85 -12.92 -1.38
CA ALA A 154 -17.25 -11.78 -0.69
C ALA A 154 -17.28 -10.51 -1.54
N ILE A 155 -16.98 -10.61 -2.85
CA ILE A 155 -17.04 -9.48 -3.78
C ILE A 155 -18.47 -8.97 -3.91
N ASP A 156 -19.45 -9.85 -4.10
CA ASP A 156 -20.86 -9.47 -4.21
C ASP A 156 -21.37 -8.76 -2.95
N LEU A 157 -21.01 -9.28 -1.77
CA LEU A 157 -21.40 -8.63 -0.52
C LEU A 157 -20.69 -7.26 -0.34
N ALA A 158 -19.43 -7.16 -0.72
CA ALA A 158 -18.68 -5.91 -0.62
C ALA A 158 -19.26 -4.84 -1.56
N THR A 159 -19.55 -5.17 -2.81
CA THR A 159 -20.13 -4.24 -3.80
C THR A 159 -21.54 -3.80 -3.44
N ASN A 160 -22.29 -4.62 -2.70
CA ASN A 160 -23.59 -4.24 -2.14
C ASN A 160 -23.49 -3.44 -0.82
N THR A 161 -22.30 -3.37 -0.20
CA THR A 161 -22.11 -2.71 1.10
C THR A 161 -21.31 -1.41 0.98
N PHE A 162 -20.29 -1.39 0.13
CA PHE A 162 -19.36 -0.28 -0.03
C PHE A 162 -19.44 0.32 -1.44
N ASN A 163 -19.32 1.63 -1.53
CA ASN A 163 -19.28 2.32 -2.82
C ASN A 163 -17.89 2.23 -3.51
N ASN A 164 -16.84 1.96 -2.74
CA ASN A 164 -15.47 1.83 -3.25
C ASN A 164 -14.90 0.47 -2.88
N VAL A 165 -14.86 -0.42 -3.88
CA VAL A 165 -14.39 -1.79 -3.72
C VAL A 165 -13.19 -2.04 -4.62
N SER A 166 -12.11 -2.50 -4.01
CA SER A 166 -10.93 -3.03 -4.68
C SER A 166 -10.88 -4.54 -4.54
N ILE A 167 -10.40 -5.21 -5.57
CA ILE A 167 -9.93 -6.59 -5.45
C ILE A 167 -8.45 -6.66 -5.79
N ASP A 168 -7.74 -7.53 -5.09
CA ASP A 168 -6.33 -7.76 -5.32
C ASP A 168 -6.16 -9.11 -5.98
N LEU A 169 -5.46 -9.15 -7.12
CA LEU A 169 -5.13 -10.34 -7.89
C LEU A 169 -3.62 -10.49 -8.01
N ILE A 170 -3.15 -11.73 -8.11
CA ILE A 170 -1.74 -12.06 -8.33
C ILE A 170 -1.62 -12.83 -9.64
N TYR A 171 -0.78 -12.31 -10.54
CA TYR A 171 -0.49 -12.94 -11.83
C TYR A 171 0.99 -13.34 -11.93
N ALA A 172 1.35 -13.95 -13.06
CA ALA A 172 2.68 -14.49 -13.32
C ALA A 172 3.07 -15.58 -12.30
N LEU A 173 2.10 -16.45 -12.00
CA LEU A 173 2.30 -17.61 -11.14
C LEU A 173 3.14 -18.67 -11.87
N TYR A 174 3.80 -19.52 -11.11
CA TYR A 174 4.50 -20.67 -11.69
C TYR A 174 3.53 -21.55 -12.52
N GLU A 175 3.90 -21.85 -13.76
CA GLU A 175 3.10 -22.58 -14.76
C GLU A 175 1.78 -21.87 -15.19
N GLN A 176 1.55 -20.62 -14.85
CA GLN A 176 0.43 -19.84 -15.40
C GLN A 176 0.76 -19.45 -16.85
N ASN A 177 -0.19 -19.61 -17.76
CA ASN A 177 -0.08 -19.10 -19.14
C ASN A 177 -0.86 -17.79 -19.30
N ILE A 178 -0.60 -17.07 -20.38
CA ILE A 178 -1.20 -15.77 -20.67
C ILE A 178 -2.70 -15.89 -20.87
N ASP A 179 -3.17 -16.89 -21.64
CA ASP A 179 -4.58 -17.06 -21.97
C ASP A 179 -5.42 -17.31 -20.72
N ASP A 180 -4.91 -18.13 -19.78
CA ASP A 180 -5.59 -18.37 -18.50
C ASP A 180 -5.73 -17.09 -17.68
N TRP A 181 -4.69 -16.26 -17.65
CA TRP A 181 -4.72 -14.97 -16.97
C TRP A 181 -5.68 -13.98 -17.61
N GLU A 182 -5.67 -13.85 -18.94
CA GLU A 182 -6.58 -12.97 -19.66
C GLU A 182 -8.03 -13.37 -19.43
N ASN A 183 -8.35 -14.66 -19.54
CA ASN A 183 -9.69 -15.18 -19.28
C ASN A 183 -10.13 -14.92 -17.84
N GLU A 184 -9.25 -15.09 -16.85
CA GLU A 184 -9.52 -14.81 -15.46
C GLU A 184 -9.81 -13.31 -15.25
N LEU A 185 -8.97 -12.44 -15.79
CA LEU A 185 -9.11 -10.99 -15.66
C LEU A 185 -10.39 -10.48 -16.34
N GLN A 186 -10.70 -10.94 -17.56
CA GLN A 186 -11.95 -10.61 -18.25
C GLN A 186 -13.18 -11.11 -17.49
N SER A 187 -13.11 -12.33 -16.92
CA SER A 187 -14.19 -12.86 -16.09
C SER A 187 -14.47 -11.96 -14.88
N VAL A 188 -13.43 -11.48 -14.19
CA VAL A 188 -13.55 -10.54 -13.09
C VAL A 188 -14.25 -9.25 -13.53
N LEU A 189 -13.76 -8.64 -14.62
CA LEU A 189 -14.23 -7.33 -15.09
C LEU A 189 -15.66 -7.37 -15.65
N ASN A 190 -16.06 -8.48 -16.23
CA ASN A 190 -17.41 -8.66 -16.75
C ASN A 190 -18.43 -9.03 -15.66
N LYS A 191 -17.99 -9.73 -14.62
CA LYS A 191 -18.88 -10.27 -13.59
C LYS A 191 -19.14 -9.31 -12.45
N PHE A 192 -18.11 -8.57 -11.99
CA PHE A 192 -18.19 -7.79 -10.77
C PHE A 192 -18.19 -6.29 -11.03
N ASN A 193 -19.08 -5.58 -10.35
CA ASN A 193 -19.12 -4.11 -10.42
C ASN A 193 -18.11 -3.49 -9.44
N ILE A 194 -16.82 -3.70 -9.74
CA ILE A 194 -15.72 -3.09 -8.99
C ILE A 194 -15.26 -1.78 -9.66
N ASN A 195 -14.58 -0.94 -8.94
CA ASN A 195 -14.03 0.33 -9.43
C ASN A 195 -12.53 0.51 -9.22
N HIS A 196 -11.91 -0.43 -8.54
CA HIS A 196 -10.47 -0.49 -8.34
C HIS A 196 -9.98 -1.94 -8.42
N LEU A 197 -8.78 -2.14 -8.96
CA LEU A 197 -8.13 -3.45 -9.05
C LEU A 197 -6.64 -3.29 -8.83
N SER A 198 -6.11 -4.10 -7.90
CA SER A 198 -4.67 -4.27 -7.72
C SER A 198 -4.24 -5.55 -8.43
N ALA A 199 -3.36 -5.45 -9.41
CA ALA A 199 -2.77 -6.58 -10.11
C ALA A 199 -1.28 -6.67 -9.75
N TYR A 200 -0.94 -7.62 -8.90
CA TYR A 200 0.43 -7.82 -8.43
C TYR A 200 1.10 -8.95 -9.20
N GLN A 201 2.28 -8.69 -9.74
CA GLN A 201 3.13 -9.74 -10.25
C GLN A 201 3.70 -10.54 -9.08
N LEU A 202 3.63 -11.87 -9.12
CA LEU A 202 4.24 -12.70 -8.09
C LEU A 202 5.76 -12.49 -8.06
N THR A 203 6.27 -12.08 -6.91
CA THR A 203 7.70 -11.99 -6.62
C THR A 203 8.10 -12.99 -5.55
N ILE A 204 9.32 -13.53 -5.67
CA ILE A 204 9.84 -14.53 -4.72
C ILE A 204 10.71 -13.79 -3.69
N GLU A 205 10.07 -13.31 -2.63
CA GLU A 205 10.71 -12.48 -1.63
C GLU A 205 11.53 -13.27 -0.60
N ARG A 206 12.69 -12.73 -0.21
CA ARG A 206 13.55 -13.33 0.82
C ARG A 206 12.80 -13.47 2.15
N GLY A 207 13.05 -14.58 2.84
CA GLY A 207 12.40 -14.87 4.13
C GLY A 207 11.08 -15.65 3.99
N THR A 208 10.48 -15.73 2.81
CA THR A 208 9.25 -16.48 2.54
C THR A 208 9.50 -17.99 2.35
N ARG A 209 8.42 -18.78 2.40
CA ARG A 209 8.49 -20.20 2.06
C ARG A 209 8.81 -20.39 0.58
N PHE A 210 8.21 -19.59 -0.31
CA PHE A 210 8.49 -19.64 -1.75
C PHE A 210 9.97 -19.39 -2.05
N PHE A 211 10.65 -18.50 -1.33
CA PHE A 211 12.09 -18.32 -1.49
C PHE A 211 12.89 -19.57 -1.08
N LYS A 212 12.48 -20.26 -0.02
CA LYS A 212 13.12 -21.52 0.39
C LYS A 212 12.93 -22.62 -0.66
N ASP A 213 11.73 -22.72 -1.21
CA ASP A 213 11.39 -23.70 -2.24
C ASP A 213 12.12 -23.38 -3.56
N PHE A 214 12.23 -22.11 -3.94
CA PHE A 214 13.03 -21.64 -5.06
C PHE A 214 14.52 -22.01 -4.90
N LYS A 215 15.10 -21.76 -3.72
CA LYS A 215 16.51 -22.14 -3.45
C LYS A 215 16.76 -23.65 -3.51
N LYS A 216 15.76 -24.47 -3.28
CA LYS A 216 15.81 -25.95 -3.40
C LYS A 216 15.52 -26.44 -4.81
N GLY A 217 15.21 -25.57 -5.77
CA GLY A 217 14.79 -25.95 -7.13
C GLY A 217 13.38 -26.56 -7.22
N LEU A 218 12.58 -26.47 -6.15
CA LEU A 218 11.19 -26.94 -6.10
C LEU A 218 10.20 -25.94 -6.71
N LEU A 219 10.58 -24.67 -6.81
CA LEU A 219 9.85 -23.59 -7.43
C LEU A 219 10.78 -22.88 -8.42
N LYS A 220 10.27 -22.49 -9.57
CA LYS A 220 10.98 -21.65 -10.54
C LYS A 220 10.34 -20.28 -10.62
N ALA A 221 11.15 -19.24 -10.81
CA ALA A 221 10.64 -17.93 -11.21
C ALA A 221 10.16 -18.01 -12.66
N ILE A 222 9.17 -17.20 -12.97
CA ILE A 222 8.72 -17.03 -14.35
C ILE A 222 9.85 -16.34 -15.16
N ASP A 223 9.90 -16.64 -16.45
CA ASP A 223 10.82 -15.98 -17.37
C ASP A 223 10.53 -14.47 -17.47
N ASN A 224 11.56 -13.65 -17.62
CA ASN A 224 11.42 -12.18 -17.62
C ASN A 224 10.61 -11.67 -18.82
N ASP A 225 10.75 -12.28 -20.00
CA ASP A 225 10.03 -11.85 -21.20
C ASP A 225 8.54 -12.19 -21.05
N LEU A 226 8.24 -13.39 -20.54
CA LEU A 226 6.87 -13.79 -20.22
C LEU A 226 6.27 -12.91 -19.10
N ALA A 227 7.04 -12.54 -18.09
CA ALA A 227 6.61 -11.61 -17.05
C ALA A 227 6.27 -10.22 -17.60
N ALA A 228 7.05 -9.75 -18.57
CA ALA A 228 6.79 -8.49 -19.28
C ALA A 228 5.52 -8.57 -20.14
N GLU A 229 5.26 -9.72 -20.76
CA GLU A 229 4.04 -9.96 -21.51
C GLU A 229 2.81 -9.92 -20.60
N PHE A 230 2.82 -10.62 -19.45
CA PHE A 230 1.77 -10.53 -18.45
C PHE A 230 1.48 -9.08 -18.02
N PHE A 231 2.51 -8.30 -17.73
CA PHE A 231 2.38 -6.90 -17.34
C PHE A 231 1.70 -6.06 -18.44
N THR A 232 2.13 -6.23 -19.69
CA THR A 232 1.60 -5.49 -20.83
C THR A 232 0.15 -5.86 -21.13
N ARG A 233 -0.17 -7.16 -21.13
CA ARG A 233 -1.52 -7.66 -21.38
C ARG A 233 -2.50 -7.24 -20.28
N THR A 234 -2.07 -7.28 -19.02
CA THR A 234 -2.84 -6.75 -17.88
C THR A 234 -3.24 -5.30 -18.10
N LYS A 235 -2.28 -4.42 -18.46
CA LYS A 235 -2.54 -3.01 -18.77
C LYS A 235 -3.55 -2.86 -19.90
N THR A 236 -3.39 -3.61 -20.99
CA THR A 236 -4.25 -3.52 -22.18
C THR A 236 -5.70 -3.85 -21.82
N ILE A 237 -5.94 -5.01 -21.21
CA ILE A 237 -7.29 -5.47 -20.85
C ILE A 237 -7.96 -4.51 -19.86
N LEU A 238 -7.24 -4.06 -18.84
CA LEU A 238 -7.81 -3.12 -17.87
C LEU A 238 -8.18 -1.78 -18.49
N ASN A 239 -7.37 -1.26 -19.42
CA ASN A 239 -7.68 -0.02 -20.13
C ASN A 239 -8.95 -0.18 -21.01
N GLU A 240 -9.16 -1.31 -21.68
CA GLU A 240 -10.35 -1.62 -22.47
C GLU A 240 -11.63 -1.60 -21.63
N HIS A 241 -11.51 -1.87 -20.31
CA HIS A 241 -12.61 -1.83 -19.34
C HIS A 241 -12.66 -0.52 -18.53
N ASN A 242 -12.02 0.55 -18.99
CA ASN A 242 -11.96 1.87 -18.34
C ASN A 242 -11.26 1.91 -16.99
N PHE A 243 -10.39 0.93 -16.68
CA PHE A 243 -9.50 0.98 -15.54
C PHE A 243 -8.16 1.58 -15.97
N GLN A 244 -7.87 2.78 -15.51
CA GLN A 244 -6.61 3.45 -15.82
C GLN A 244 -5.57 3.14 -14.76
N ARG A 245 -4.36 2.78 -15.19
CA ARG A 245 -3.24 2.62 -14.27
C ARG A 245 -2.85 3.98 -13.70
N TYR A 246 -2.82 4.13 -12.39
CA TYR A 246 -2.37 5.36 -11.74
C TYR A 246 -1.01 5.21 -11.04
N GLU A 247 -0.61 3.97 -10.71
CA GLU A 247 0.73 3.58 -10.26
C GLU A 247 1.05 2.15 -10.71
N ILE A 248 2.15 1.55 -10.26
CA ILE A 248 2.73 0.31 -10.82
C ILE A 248 1.73 -0.84 -10.92
N SER A 249 1.04 -1.15 -9.82
CA SER A 249 0.19 -2.34 -9.69
C SER A 249 -1.29 -2.01 -9.57
N ASN A 250 -1.65 -0.73 -9.47
CA ASN A 250 -3.01 -0.32 -9.15
C ASN A 250 -3.70 0.40 -10.32
N PHE A 251 -4.91 -0.07 -10.60
CA PHE A 251 -5.76 0.41 -11.67
C PHE A 251 -7.12 0.82 -11.11
N ALA A 252 -7.68 1.91 -11.60
CA ALA A 252 -8.96 2.40 -11.12
C ALA A 252 -9.79 3.03 -12.25
N LYS A 253 -11.11 3.01 -12.11
CA LYS A 253 -12.00 3.91 -12.83
C LYS A 253 -11.77 5.33 -12.35
N GLU A 254 -12.09 6.33 -13.16
CA GLU A 254 -11.91 7.74 -12.82
C GLU A 254 -12.49 8.09 -11.43
N LYS A 255 -11.71 8.74 -10.57
CA LYS A 255 -12.02 9.15 -9.18
C LYS A 255 -12.08 8.03 -8.14
N PHE A 256 -11.69 6.80 -8.51
CA PHE A 256 -11.64 5.66 -7.58
C PHE A 256 -10.21 5.21 -7.25
N GLU A 257 -9.21 6.02 -7.61
CA GLU A 257 -7.84 5.79 -7.18
C GLU A 257 -7.76 5.82 -5.64
N SER A 258 -6.98 4.93 -5.02
CA SER A 258 -6.75 4.97 -3.58
C SER A 258 -6.07 6.28 -3.20
N LYS A 259 -6.79 7.15 -2.47
CA LYS A 259 -6.23 8.43 -1.99
C LYS A 259 -5.05 8.17 -1.05
N HIS A 260 -5.10 7.09 -0.26
CA HIS A 260 -4.02 6.72 0.64
C HIS A 260 -2.74 6.36 -0.10
N ASN A 261 -2.82 5.50 -1.15
CA ASN A 261 -1.68 5.16 -1.99
C ASN A 261 -1.12 6.39 -2.71
N LEU A 262 -2.00 7.23 -3.25
CA LEU A 262 -1.59 8.48 -3.90
C LEU A 262 -0.84 9.41 -2.94
N ASN A 263 -1.23 9.49 -1.66
CA ASN A 263 -0.52 10.29 -0.67
C ASN A 263 0.90 9.78 -0.46
N TYR A 264 1.12 8.47 -0.41
CA TYR A 264 2.46 7.88 -0.34
C TYR A 264 3.29 8.25 -1.56
N TRP A 265 2.78 7.94 -2.76
CA TRP A 265 3.52 8.15 -4.00
C TRP A 265 3.75 9.63 -4.30
N ASN A 266 2.89 10.52 -3.82
CA ASN A 266 3.10 11.96 -3.89
C ASN A 266 4.03 12.50 -2.81
N SER A 267 4.64 11.65 -1.97
CA SER A 267 5.50 12.05 -0.85
C SER A 267 4.84 13.03 0.12
N GLU A 268 3.53 12.89 0.34
CA GLU A 268 2.81 13.64 1.38
C GLU A 268 3.17 13.13 2.79
N ASN A 269 2.60 13.75 3.82
CA ASN A 269 2.84 13.32 5.20
C ASN A 269 1.98 12.11 5.56
N TRP A 270 2.59 11.11 6.22
CA TRP A 270 1.84 10.03 6.85
C TRP A 270 2.44 9.60 8.16
N ILE A 271 1.57 9.19 9.07
CA ILE A 271 1.92 8.54 10.35
C ILE A 271 1.49 7.07 10.28
N GLY A 272 2.23 6.22 10.95
CA GLY A 272 1.96 4.78 10.96
C GLY A 272 1.95 4.23 12.38
N ILE A 273 0.82 3.70 12.83
CA ILE A 273 0.67 3.08 14.15
C ILE A 273 0.58 1.56 14.05
N GLY A 274 1.01 0.89 15.08
CA GLY A 274 1.05 -0.58 15.13
C GLY A 274 2.42 -1.17 14.85
N PRO A 275 2.59 -2.50 15.06
CA PRO A 275 3.87 -3.17 14.96
C PRO A 275 4.48 -3.10 13.55
N GLY A 276 5.68 -2.54 13.43
CA GLY A 276 6.39 -2.43 12.15
C GLY A 276 5.85 -1.39 11.18
N ALA A 277 4.88 -0.58 11.58
CA ALA A 277 4.41 0.54 10.76
C ALA A 277 5.49 1.62 10.65
N TYR A 278 5.49 2.34 9.53
CA TYR A 278 6.37 3.47 9.27
C TYR A 278 5.56 4.76 9.17
N GLY A 279 6.17 5.86 9.61
CA GLY A 279 5.70 7.21 9.33
C GLY A 279 6.77 7.97 8.55
N ARG A 280 6.35 8.85 7.64
CA ARG A 280 7.25 9.81 6.95
C ARG A 280 6.59 11.16 6.84
N MET A 281 7.31 12.18 7.23
CA MET A 281 6.79 13.54 7.32
C MET A 281 7.83 14.54 6.89
N TRP A 282 7.36 15.70 6.45
CA TRP A 282 8.18 16.86 6.18
C TRP A 282 8.19 17.77 7.42
N SER A 283 9.37 18.05 7.93
CA SER A 283 9.56 18.87 9.13
C SER A 283 10.03 20.27 8.74
N SER A 284 9.27 21.30 9.10
CA SER A 284 9.62 22.68 8.81
C SER A 284 10.80 23.19 9.65
N ASN A 285 10.95 22.69 10.89
CA ASN A 285 12.06 23.06 11.77
C ASN A 285 13.33 22.21 11.54
N GLN A 286 13.34 21.33 10.53
CA GLN A 286 14.50 20.59 10.06
C GLN A 286 14.83 20.95 8.60
N ASP A 287 14.78 22.24 8.25
CA ASP A 287 15.06 22.76 6.90
C ASP A 287 14.22 22.12 5.79
N ASN A 288 12.95 21.78 6.08
CA ASN A 288 12.05 21.05 5.20
C ASN A 288 12.59 19.69 4.73
N LYS A 289 13.28 18.97 5.60
CA LYS A 289 13.74 17.61 5.34
C LYS A 289 12.70 16.56 5.72
N ARG A 290 12.85 15.38 5.15
CA ARG A 290 12.05 14.21 5.54
C ARG A 290 12.48 13.67 6.88
N VAL A 291 11.51 13.28 7.69
CA VAL A 291 11.72 12.50 8.91
C VAL A 291 11.00 11.18 8.76
N GLU A 292 11.73 10.09 8.98
CA GLU A 292 11.19 8.73 9.01
C GLU A 292 11.06 8.28 10.47
N ILE A 293 9.91 7.68 10.78
CA ILE A 293 9.66 6.99 12.04
C ILE A 293 9.44 5.51 11.76
N LYS A 294 10.02 4.67 12.60
CA LYS A 294 9.88 3.23 12.52
C LYS A 294 9.41 2.65 13.84
N ASN A 295 8.41 1.78 13.79
CA ASN A 295 7.89 1.07 14.94
C ASN A 295 8.53 -0.32 15.10
N TYR A 296 8.59 -0.81 16.35
CA TYR A 296 9.02 -2.18 16.66
C TYR A 296 8.22 -3.21 15.86
N LYS A 297 8.89 -4.09 15.11
CA LYS A 297 8.24 -5.07 14.25
C LYS A 297 7.51 -6.18 15.01
N ASN A 298 8.12 -6.65 16.12
CA ASN A 298 7.52 -7.74 16.90
C ASN A 298 6.30 -7.22 17.69
N PRO A 299 5.10 -7.84 17.56
CA PRO A 299 3.88 -7.38 18.21
C PRO A 299 3.99 -7.32 19.75
N LYS A 300 4.61 -8.32 20.37
CA LYS A 300 4.78 -8.35 21.84
C LYS A 300 5.71 -7.23 22.31
N THR A 301 6.81 -6.99 21.59
CA THR A 301 7.72 -5.88 21.90
C THR A 301 7.03 -4.54 21.72
N TRP A 302 6.27 -4.36 20.61
CA TRP A 302 5.52 -3.15 20.34
C TRP A 302 4.49 -2.86 21.45
N LEU A 303 3.69 -3.87 21.87
CA LEU A 303 2.75 -3.75 22.99
C LEU A 303 3.45 -3.33 24.28
N ASN A 304 4.52 -4.00 24.65
CA ASN A 304 5.26 -3.68 25.89
C ASN A 304 5.77 -2.24 25.89
N LYS A 305 6.28 -1.75 24.75
CA LYS A 305 6.82 -0.39 24.59
C LYS A 305 5.74 0.68 24.57
N ASN A 306 4.53 0.33 24.13
CA ASN A 306 3.44 1.30 23.96
C ASN A 306 2.33 1.20 25.03
N SER A 307 2.37 0.21 25.93
CA SER A 307 1.33 0.02 26.95
C SER A 307 1.38 1.03 28.10
N GLN A 308 2.55 1.57 28.43
CA GLN A 308 2.74 2.57 29.49
C GLN A 308 3.07 3.96 28.91
N ASN A 309 4.19 4.02 28.17
CA ASN A 309 4.63 5.18 27.42
C ASN A 309 4.75 4.76 25.96
N SER A 310 4.55 5.68 25.02
CA SER A 310 4.77 5.34 23.61
C SER A 310 6.24 5.57 23.24
N GLU A 311 6.85 4.57 22.60
CA GLU A 311 8.22 4.63 22.10
C GLU A 311 8.28 4.18 20.64
N PHE A 312 9.02 4.91 19.83
CA PHE A 312 9.38 4.49 18.47
C PHE A 312 10.67 3.65 18.50
N GLU A 313 10.82 2.69 17.59
CA GLU A 313 12.08 1.92 17.46
C GLU A 313 13.21 2.82 16.96
N ASN A 314 12.90 3.68 15.98
CA ASN A 314 13.88 4.60 15.40
C ASN A 314 13.22 5.86 14.84
N ILE A 315 13.96 6.96 14.89
CA ILE A 315 13.64 8.23 14.21
C ILE A 315 14.87 8.60 13.39
N ASN A 316 14.69 8.73 12.07
CA ASN A 316 15.75 9.10 11.15
C ASN A 316 15.41 10.41 10.43
N ILE A 317 16.32 11.38 10.47
CA ILE A 317 16.18 12.64 9.76
C ILE A 317 17.05 12.56 8.50
N PHE A 318 16.42 12.55 7.36
CA PHE A 318 17.10 12.50 6.07
C PHE A 318 17.86 13.81 5.82
N ASN A 319 19.02 13.73 5.20
CA ASN A 319 19.64 14.93 4.64
C ASN A 319 18.87 15.39 3.37
N GLN A 320 19.29 16.51 2.78
CA GLN A 320 18.61 17.07 1.61
C GLN A 320 18.60 16.09 0.43
N TYR A 321 19.73 15.47 0.11
CA TYR A 321 19.85 14.52 -0.99
C TYR A 321 18.97 13.27 -0.76
N GLU A 322 19.02 12.71 0.43
CA GLU A 322 18.18 11.56 0.82
C GLU A 322 16.68 11.89 0.74
N SER A 323 16.29 13.11 1.12
CA SER A 323 14.90 13.58 1.01
C SER A 323 14.43 13.68 -0.44
N ASP A 324 15.30 14.17 -1.34
CA ASP A 324 14.99 14.27 -2.78
C ASP A 324 14.95 12.88 -3.44
N ILE A 325 15.89 12.01 -3.10
CA ILE A 325 15.89 10.61 -3.57
C ILE A 325 14.65 9.87 -3.09
N ASP A 326 14.25 10.01 -1.81
CA ASP A 326 13.00 9.43 -1.31
C ASP A 326 11.78 9.92 -2.11
N THR A 327 11.73 11.23 -2.38
CA THR A 327 10.67 11.83 -3.18
C THR A 327 10.63 11.28 -4.61
N LEU A 328 11.77 11.07 -5.24
CA LEU A 328 11.87 10.48 -6.59
C LEU A 328 11.48 9.00 -6.59
N ILE A 329 11.96 8.21 -5.62
CA ILE A 329 11.62 6.78 -5.48
C ILE A 329 10.10 6.59 -5.35
N MET A 330 9.45 7.43 -4.55
CA MET A 330 8.00 7.38 -4.39
C MET A 330 7.30 7.87 -5.67
N GLY A 331 7.66 9.03 -6.17
CA GLY A 331 6.94 9.72 -7.24
C GLY A 331 7.08 9.10 -8.63
N LEU A 332 8.21 8.46 -8.94
CA LEU A 332 8.41 7.78 -10.22
C LEU A 332 7.58 6.50 -10.37
N ARG A 333 6.89 6.07 -9.34
CA ARG A 333 5.88 5.00 -9.40
C ARG A 333 4.56 5.47 -10.00
N LEU A 334 4.27 6.76 -9.95
CA LEU A 334 3.04 7.35 -10.50
C LEU A 334 3.07 7.39 -12.03
N SER A 335 1.99 6.97 -12.67
CA SER A 335 1.83 7.10 -14.14
C SER A 335 1.89 8.56 -14.61
N LYS A 336 1.45 9.51 -13.77
CA LYS A 336 1.52 10.96 -14.03
C LYS A 336 2.87 11.58 -13.64
N GLY A 337 3.77 10.77 -13.04
CA GLY A 337 5.05 11.24 -12.53
C GLY A 337 4.91 12.18 -11.33
N ILE A 338 6.02 12.81 -10.95
CA ILE A 338 6.11 13.74 -9.83
C ILE A 338 6.45 15.15 -10.29
N GLU A 339 5.92 16.16 -9.62
CA GLU A 339 6.27 17.56 -9.86
C GLU A 339 7.69 17.85 -9.36
N ILE A 340 8.52 18.43 -10.22
CA ILE A 340 9.92 18.83 -9.90
C ILE A 340 9.95 19.84 -8.76
N GLU A 341 8.87 20.63 -8.60
CA GLU A 341 8.70 21.58 -7.51
C GLU A 341 8.69 20.93 -6.11
N LYS A 342 8.47 19.61 -6.02
CA LYS A 342 8.53 18.86 -4.76
C LYS A 342 9.95 18.54 -4.30
N LEU A 343 10.95 18.67 -5.16
CA LEU A 343 12.35 18.48 -4.82
C LEU A 343 12.92 19.72 -4.10
N ILE A 344 13.76 19.48 -3.10
CA ILE A 344 14.48 20.54 -2.37
C ILE A 344 15.55 21.14 -3.31
N ASP A 345 16.36 20.26 -3.91
CA ASP A 345 17.37 20.63 -4.90
C ASP A 345 16.92 20.20 -6.31
N LYS A 346 16.30 21.13 -7.02
CA LYS A 346 15.84 20.89 -8.39
C LYS A 346 16.98 20.61 -9.37
N SER A 347 18.22 20.97 -9.04
CA SER A 347 19.37 20.71 -9.89
C SER A 347 19.74 19.23 -9.98
N ILE A 348 19.19 18.39 -9.07
CA ILE A 348 19.41 16.94 -9.09
C ILE A 348 19.04 16.31 -10.44
N ILE A 349 17.98 16.82 -11.10
CA ILE A 349 17.54 16.33 -12.42
C ILE A 349 18.47 16.75 -13.58
N GLN A 350 19.39 17.68 -13.35
CA GLN A 350 20.39 18.11 -14.35
C GLN A 350 21.66 17.25 -14.29
N LYS A 351 21.78 16.36 -13.30
CA LYS A 351 22.93 15.46 -13.17
C LYS A 351 22.99 14.50 -14.36
N LYS A 352 24.20 14.05 -14.67
CA LYS A 352 24.52 13.17 -15.81
C LYS A 352 23.56 11.99 -15.94
N LYS A 353 23.27 11.30 -14.85
CA LYS A 353 22.37 10.14 -14.83
C LYS A 353 20.96 10.43 -15.36
N PHE A 354 20.40 11.58 -15.03
CA PHE A 354 19.08 11.96 -15.53
C PHE A 354 19.08 12.23 -17.02
N LYS A 355 20.14 12.91 -17.52
CA LYS A 355 20.31 13.16 -18.96
C LYS A 355 20.46 11.86 -19.74
N GLU A 356 21.26 10.92 -19.25
CA GLU A 356 21.43 9.60 -19.86
C GLU A 356 20.12 8.83 -19.93
N LEU A 357 19.31 8.84 -18.85
CA LEU A 357 18.00 8.18 -18.83
C LEU A 357 16.99 8.86 -19.78
N GLU A 358 17.08 10.18 -19.96
CA GLU A 358 16.23 10.94 -20.88
C GLU A 358 16.64 10.69 -22.34
N GLU A 359 17.94 10.70 -22.65
CA GLU A 359 18.50 10.36 -23.96
C GLU A 359 18.13 8.94 -24.41
N GLU A 360 18.11 7.97 -23.47
CA GLU A 360 17.66 6.59 -23.68
C GLU A 360 16.12 6.45 -23.66
N ASN A 361 15.37 7.56 -23.57
CA ASN A 361 13.91 7.60 -23.51
C ASN A 361 13.30 6.75 -22.37
N LEU A 362 14.06 6.53 -21.29
CA LEU A 362 13.59 5.77 -20.11
C LEU A 362 12.77 6.63 -19.17
N ILE A 363 13.07 7.93 -19.11
CA ILE A 363 12.31 8.94 -18.37
C ILE A 363 11.89 10.07 -19.30
N ILE A 364 10.85 10.79 -18.92
CA ILE A 364 10.35 11.97 -19.63
C ILE A 364 10.32 13.12 -18.63
N ILE A 365 10.97 14.24 -18.98
CA ILE A 365 10.97 15.49 -18.21
C ILE A 365 10.22 16.53 -19.01
N GLU A 366 8.98 16.81 -18.67
CA GLU A 366 8.11 17.74 -19.38
C GLU A 366 7.11 18.43 -18.44
N ASN A 367 6.70 19.65 -18.79
CA ASN A 367 5.66 20.40 -18.06
C ASN A 367 5.91 20.49 -16.53
N GLY A 368 7.19 20.58 -16.11
CA GLY A 368 7.56 20.65 -14.70
C GLY A 368 7.42 19.32 -13.95
N LYS A 369 7.29 18.22 -14.66
CA LYS A 369 7.19 16.86 -14.09
C LYS A 369 8.29 15.96 -14.63
N ILE A 370 8.61 14.93 -13.83
CA ILE A 370 9.43 13.81 -14.24
C ILE A 370 8.62 12.52 -14.06
N LYS A 371 8.61 11.68 -15.07
CA LYS A 371 7.94 10.37 -15.05
C LYS A 371 8.77 9.30 -15.76
N ILE A 372 8.53 8.06 -15.45
CA ILE A 372 9.02 6.94 -16.27
C ILE A 372 8.22 6.92 -17.58
N ASN A 373 8.90 6.66 -18.69
CA ASN A 373 8.21 6.38 -19.94
C ASN A 373 7.39 5.08 -19.78
N ASP A 374 6.13 5.13 -20.13
CA ASP A 374 5.16 4.03 -19.95
C ASP A 374 5.60 2.70 -20.57
N ASP A 375 6.35 2.75 -21.70
CA ASP A 375 6.88 1.56 -22.38
C ASP A 375 8.05 0.91 -21.62
N HIS A 376 8.62 1.65 -20.68
CA HIS A 376 9.77 1.20 -19.87
C HIS A 376 9.47 1.06 -18.38
N LEU A 377 8.19 1.14 -18.00
CA LEU A 377 7.80 1.09 -16.59
C LEU A 377 8.20 -0.24 -15.90
N ILE A 378 8.24 -1.34 -16.64
CA ILE A 378 8.75 -2.63 -16.14
C ILE A 378 10.21 -2.54 -15.68
N LYS A 379 10.98 -1.57 -16.19
CA LYS A 379 12.37 -1.30 -15.81
C LYS A 379 12.50 -0.36 -14.60
N LEU A 380 11.39 0.04 -13.95
CA LEU A 380 11.40 1.03 -12.88
C LEU A 380 12.45 0.74 -11.81
N ASN A 381 12.51 -0.49 -11.29
CA ASN A 381 13.47 -0.84 -10.24
C ASN A 381 14.92 -0.69 -10.69
N SER A 382 15.23 -1.01 -11.94
CA SER A 382 16.57 -0.82 -12.52
C SER A 382 16.89 0.67 -12.68
N ILE A 383 15.93 1.47 -13.13
CA ILE A 383 16.07 2.93 -13.28
C ILE A 383 16.30 3.57 -11.90
N LEU A 384 15.50 3.20 -10.90
CA LEU A 384 15.67 3.69 -9.53
C LEU A 384 17.03 3.29 -8.95
N SER A 385 17.45 2.03 -9.12
CA SER A 385 18.77 1.59 -8.69
C SER A 385 19.90 2.37 -9.34
N TYR A 386 19.77 2.69 -10.62
CA TYR A 386 20.75 3.52 -11.34
C TYR A 386 20.81 4.96 -10.80
N LEU A 387 19.65 5.55 -10.46
CA LEU A 387 19.59 6.91 -9.90
C LEU A 387 20.20 7.02 -8.50
N ILE A 388 20.02 5.97 -7.66
CA ILE A 388 20.45 5.96 -6.25
C ILE A 388 21.96 5.69 -6.12
N ASN A 389 22.52 4.77 -6.91
CA ASN A 389 23.94 4.39 -6.88
C ASN A 389 24.81 5.40 -7.62
#